data_39786c80f7add80fa638a0eb900011f3
#
_entry.id   39786c80f7add80fa638a0eb900011f3
#
_cell.length_a   1.000
_cell.length_b   1.000
_cell.length_c   1.000
_cell.angle_alpha   90.00
_cell.angle_beta   90.00
_cell.angle_gamma   90.00
#
_symmetry.space_group_name_H-M   'P 1'
#
loop_
_entity.id
_entity.type
_entity.pdbx_description
1 polymer ?
#
loop_
_entity_poly.entity_id
_entity_poly.type
_entity_poly.pdbx_seq_one_letter_code
_entity_poly.pdbx_strand_id
1 'polypeptide(L)'
;SGLIARIETFTEDSGLPLSMKNFVNYYHLDPKAIYGKFSFSRLCADARVREDFSEPGETILTNAFCKLVAVDSRRWIRFILNVLPELSKETIAALSDMEIRMLQMFYITVFQKAADFHSEETEQNLQLLAGSPVMMQELKELLEMNLERIDFIDRPVCLGFDCPLDLHCTYTRDQILIAMDYMTPNNVREGVKWLPDKKVDVFFVTLNKSDKDYSPTTMYNDYSINESLFHWQSQSTTADTSSTGQRYINHRKMGSKVVLFVREFKQDSIGAAPYTYLGMATYVEHTGSKPMNITWHLDQPIPAKYLRKTNKLVVG
;
A
#
# COMPACT_ATOMS: atom_id res chain seq x y z
N SER A 1 -5.65 29.20 -3.71
CA SER A 1 -6.19 27.98 -4.31
C SER A 1 -7.69 27.87 -4.02
N GLY A 2 -8.43 27.15 -4.87
CA GLY A 2 -9.86 26.91 -4.65
C GLY A 2 -10.19 26.19 -3.34
N LEU A 3 -9.26 25.42 -2.80
CA LEU A 3 -9.42 24.75 -1.51
C LEU A 3 -9.44 25.75 -0.35
N ILE A 4 -8.56 26.75 -0.36
CA ILE A 4 -8.51 27.76 0.72
C ILE A 4 -9.83 28.54 0.79
N ALA A 5 -10.35 28.96 -0.36
CA ALA A 5 -11.63 29.66 -0.40
C ALA A 5 -12.78 28.82 0.18
N ARG A 6 -12.84 27.53 -0.13
CA ARG A 6 -13.83 26.61 0.42
C ARG A 6 -13.67 26.39 1.91
N ILE A 7 -12.42 26.34 2.40
CA ILE A 7 -12.16 26.22 3.84
C ILE A 7 -12.62 27.46 4.60
N GLU A 8 -12.36 28.65 4.05
CA GLU A 8 -12.78 29.93 4.67
C GLU A 8 -14.29 30.00 4.90
N THR A 9 -15.10 29.50 4.00
CA THR A 9 -16.56 29.57 4.05
C THR A 9 -17.24 28.30 4.53
N PHE A 10 -16.49 27.25 4.82
CA PHE A 10 -17.04 25.90 5.08
C PHE A 10 -18.09 25.88 6.18
N THR A 11 -17.80 26.51 7.33
CA THR A 11 -18.70 26.47 8.50
C THR A 11 -20.02 27.20 8.20
N GLU A 12 -19.96 28.32 7.50
CA GLU A 12 -21.15 29.06 7.08
C GLU A 12 -21.98 28.26 6.07
N ASP A 13 -21.31 27.68 5.06
CA ASP A 13 -21.98 26.97 3.97
C ASP A 13 -22.59 25.64 4.43
N SER A 14 -21.88 24.91 5.28
CA SER A 14 -22.27 23.54 5.69
C SER A 14 -23.04 23.48 7.00
N GLY A 15 -22.85 24.44 7.91
CA GLY A 15 -23.36 24.38 9.27
C GLY A 15 -22.64 23.34 10.14
N LEU A 16 -21.54 22.76 9.66
CA LEU A 16 -20.79 21.71 10.37
C LEU A 16 -19.49 22.27 10.95
N PRO A 17 -18.98 21.64 12.03
CA PRO A 17 -17.63 21.94 12.52
C PRO A 17 -16.58 21.65 11.45
N LEU A 18 -15.56 22.51 11.36
CA LEU A 18 -14.46 22.32 10.42
C LEU A 18 -13.59 21.14 10.85
N SER A 19 -13.58 20.10 10.05
CA SER A 19 -12.65 18.97 10.13
C SER A 19 -12.33 18.49 8.72
N MET A 20 -11.22 17.78 8.56
CA MET A 20 -10.87 17.21 7.26
C MET A 20 -11.96 16.25 6.76
N LYS A 21 -12.47 15.40 7.62
CA LYS A 21 -13.55 14.47 7.30
C LYS A 21 -14.82 15.18 6.85
N ASN A 22 -15.29 16.16 7.62
CA ASN A 22 -16.49 16.94 7.26
C ASN A 22 -16.30 17.70 5.94
N PHE A 23 -15.13 18.26 5.75
CA PHE A 23 -14.78 19.01 4.54
C PHE A 23 -14.83 18.14 3.29
N VAL A 24 -14.13 17.00 3.29
CA VAL A 24 -14.11 16.10 2.12
C VAL A 24 -15.48 15.47 1.85
N ASN A 25 -16.23 15.15 2.90
CA ASN A 25 -17.56 14.60 2.75
C ASN A 25 -18.56 15.62 2.19
N TYR A 26 -18.55 16.84 2.70
CA TYR A 26 -19.46 17.90 2.24
C TYR A 26 -19.27 18.25 0.77
N TYR A 27 -18.02 18.40 0.34
CA TYR A 27 -17.70 18.73 -1.05
C TYR A 27 -17.54 17.51 -1.95
N HIS A 28 -17.77 16.31 -1.47
CA HIS A 28 -17.59 15.06 -2.21
C HIS A 28 -16.20 14.94 -2.84
N LEU A 29 -15.17 15.35 -2.11
CA LEU A 29 -13.80 15.32 -2.59
C LEU A 29 -13.17 13.94 -2.37
N ASP A 30 -12.34 13.53 -3.32
CA ASP A 30 -11.35 12.49 -3.05
C ASP A 30 -10.30 13.09 -2.10
N PRO A 31 -9.97 12.45 -0.98
CA PRO A 31 -8.91 12.93 -0.08
C PRO A 31 -7.58 13.20 -0.78
N LYS A 32 -7.29 12.54 -1.90
CA LYS A 32 -6.12 12.81 -2.74
C LYS A 32 -6.08 14.24 -3.31
N ALA A 33 -7.21 14.93 -3.36
CA ALA A 33 -7.26 16.34 -3.76
C ALA A 33 -6.53 17.24 -2.76
N ILE A 34 -6.48 16.84 -1.48
CA ILE A 34 -5.74 17.55 -0.43
C ILE A 34 -4.31 17.04 -0.38
N TYR A 35 -4.14 15.72 -0.22
CA TYR A 35 -2.87 15.07 0.13
C TYR A 35 -1.90 14.90 -1.04
N GLY A 36 -2.22 15.41 -2.20
CA GLY A 36 -1.26 15.48 -3.31
C GLY A 36 -0.09 16.45 -3.06
N LYS A 37 -0.33 17.52 -2.31
CA LYS A 37 0.68 18.59 -2.08
C LYS A 37 0.65 19.18 -0.68
N PHE A 38 -0.47 19.06 0.04
CA PHE A 38 -0.73 19.81 1.27
C PHE A 38 -1.09 18.88 2.40
N SER A 39 -1.09 19.41 3.63
CA SER A 39 -1.89 18.89 4.73
C SER A 39 -3.14 19.75 4.90
N PHE A 40 -4.20 19.19 5.44
CA PHE A 40 -5.41 19.95 5.76
C PHE A 40 -5.13 20.98 6.85
N SER A 41 -4.29 20.64 7.82
CA SER A 41 -3.87 21.57 8.89
C SER A 41 -3.16 22.80 8.33
N ARG A 42 -2.25 22.62 7.35
CA ARG A 42 -1.58 23.74 6.71
C ARG A 42 -2.54 24.60 5.91
N LEU A 43 -3.47 24.01 5.19
CA LEU A 43 -4.50 24.76 4.45
C LEU A 43 -5.39 25.58 5.39
N CYS A 44 -5.76 25.05 6.55
CA CYS A 44 -6.53 25.77 7.56
C CYS A 44 -5.77 26.94 8.17
N ALA A 45 -4.48 26.77 8.42
CA ALA A 45 -3.62 27.87 8.90
C ALA A 45 -3.46 28.95 7.84
N ASP A 46 -3.25 28.58 6.59
CA ASP A 46 -3.12 29.51 5.46
C ASP A 46 -4.44 30.26 5.20
N ALA A 47 -5.57 29.60 5.40
CA ALA A 47 -6.90 30.21 5.32
C ALA A 47 -7.24 31.07 6.56
N ARG A 48 -6.39 31.07 7.58
CA ARG A 48 -6.57 31.79 8.85
C ARG A 48 -7.83 31.41 9.64
N VAL A 49 -8.33 30.19 9.42
CA VAL A 49 -9.44 29.62 10.19
C VAL A 49 -8.96 28.81 11.38
N ARG A 50 -7.66 28.54 11.46
CA ARG A 50 -6.94 27.96 12.58
C ARG A 50 -5.64 28.70 12.82
N GLU A 51 -5.13 28.64 14.05
CA GLU A 51 -3.84 29.24 14.38
C GLU A 51 -2.72 28.60 13.55
N ASP A 52 -1.73 29.42 13.20
CA ASP A 52 -0.51 28.93 12.56
C ASP A 52 0.28 28.04 13.51
N PHE A 53 1.03 27.11 12.94
CA PHE A 53 1.85 26.18 13.72
C PHE A 53 3.18 25.95 13.00
N SER A 54 4.19 25.55 13.79
CA SER A 54 5.47 25.15 13.26
C SER A 54 5.92 23.90 14.02
N GLU A 55 5.95 22.77 13.31
CA GLU A 55 6.26 21.46 13.90
C GLU A 55 7.38 20.76 13.15
N PRO A 56 8.29 20.06 13.87
CA PRO A 56 9.44 19.41 13.24
C PRO A 56 9.05 18.29 12.26
N GLY A 57 7.90 17.66 12.46
CA GLY A 57 7.41 16.57 11.61
C GLY A 57 6.49 17.01 10.47
N GLU A 58 6.25 18.31 10.28
CA GLU A 58 5.26 18.78 9.31
C GLU A 58 5.57 18.31 7.88
N THR A 59 6.78 18.55 7.40
CA THR A 59 7.16 18.20 6.03
C THR A 59 7.13 16.71 5.79
N ILE A 60 7.71 15.93 6.70
CA ILE A 60 7.78 14.48 6.52
C ILE A 60 6.39 13.82 6.59
N LEU A 61 5.52 14.30 7.47
CA LEU A 61 4.14 13.80 7.56
C LEU A 61 3.29 14.24 6.38
N THR A 62 3.45 15.46 5.89
CA THR A 62 2.76 15.91 4.67
C THR A 62 3.09 14.97 3.50
N ASN A 63 4.35 14.61 3.33
CA ASN A 63 4.76 13.67 2.29
C ASN A 63 4.22 12.25 2.55
N ALA A 64 4.16 11.82 3.81
CA ALA A 64 3.65 10.51 4.17
C ALA A 64 2.14 10.37 3.93
N PHE A 65 1.37 11.43 4.08
CA PHE A 65 -0.08 11.41 3.88
C PHE A 65 -0.46 10.96 2.46
N CYS A 66 0.36 11.25 1.46
CA CYS A 66 0.16 10.76 0.09
C CYS A 66 0.08 9.23 0.01
N LYS A 67 0.79 8.52 0.90
CA LYS A 67 0.80 7.06 0.97
C LYS A 67 -0.23 6.54 1.98
N LEU A 68 -0.42 7.26 3.09
CA LEU A 68 -1.33 6.85 4.14
C LEU A 68 -2.81 6.97 3.74
N VAL A 69 -3.12 7.85 2.80
CA VAL A 69 -4.49 8.04 2.29
C VAL A 69 -5.10 6.77 1.68
N ALA A 70 -4.26 5.85 1.20
CA ALA A 70 -4.69 4.59 0.58
C ALA A 70 -4.76 3.41 1.57
N VAL A 71 -4.34 3.57 2.81
CA VAL A 71 -4.32 2.49 3.79
C VAL A 71 -5.74 2.07 4.17
N ASP A 72 -6.05 0.80 3.98
CA ASP A 72 -7.38 0.24 4.13
C ASP A 72 -7.42 -1.13 4.85
N SER A 73 -6.38 -1.48 5.58
CA SER A 73 -6.37 -2.63 6.48
C SER A 73 -6.86 -2.23 7.87
N ARG A 74 -7.98 -2.82 8.33
CA ARG A 74 -8.52 -2.55 9.67
C ARG A 74 -7.53 -2.88 10.76
N ARG A 75 -6.89 -4.04 10.68
CA ARG A 75 -5.90 -4.49 11.66
C ARG A 75 -4.75 -3.51 11.78
N TRP A 76 -4.18 -3.09 10.66
CA TRP A 76 -3.04 -2.18 10.65
C TRP A 76 -3.43 -0.77 11.11
N ILE A 77 -4.56 -0.24 10.65
CA ILE A 77 -5.06 1.07 11.09
C ILE A 77 -5.30 1.08 12.60
N ARG A 78 -6.01 0.07 13.13
CA ARG A 78 -6.28 -0.02 14.58
C ARG A 78 -5.00 -0.12 15.40
N PHE A 79 -4.03 -0.89 14.91
CA PHE A 79 -2.72 -0.98 15.55
C PHE A 79 -2.03 0.39 15.60
N ILE A 80 -1.97 1.11 14.48
CA ILE A 80 -1.34 2.44 14.41
C ILE A 80 -2.03 3.40 15.37
N LEU A 81 -3.36 3.46 15.35
CA LEU A 81 -4.13 4.34 16.21
C LEU A 81 -3.89 4.06 17.70
N ASN A 82 -3.67 2.80 18.08
CA ASN A 82 -3.43 2.41 19.46
C ASN A 82 -1.98 2.62 19.90
N VAL A 83 -1.00 2.38 19.04
CA VAL A 83 0.41 2.40 19.42
C VAL A 83 1.02 3.80 19.41
N LEU A 84 0.64 4.65 18.47
CA LEU A 84 1.29 5.97 18.30
C LEU A 84 1.19 6.88 19.52
N PRO A 85 0.03 6.97 20.21
CA PRO A 85 -0.08 7.84 21.40
C PRO A 85 0.80 7.42 22.57
N GLU A 86 1.19 6.14 22.63
CA GLU A 86 1.93 5.55 23.76
C GLU A 86 3.32 5.04 23.34
N LEU A 87 3.84 5.53 22.24
CA LEU A 87 5.09 5.05 21.67
C LEU A 87 6.29 5.43 22.54
N SER A 88 6.98 4.42 23.06
CA SER A 88 8.19 4.53 23.89
C SER A 88 9.05 3.28 23.69
N LYS A 89 10.29 3.31 24.21
CA LYS A 89 11.15 2.11 24.17
C LYS A 89 10.49 0.92 24.88
N GLU A 90 9.81 1.17 25.99
CA GLU A 90 9.15 0.13 26.78
C GLU A 90 7.96 -0.46 26.03
N THR A 91 7.12 0.39 25.41
CA THR A 91 5.98 -0.09 24.64
C THR A 91 6.40 -0.85 23.39
N ILE A 92 7.46 -0.40 22.71
CA ILE A 92 8.02 -1.12 21.54
C ILE A 92 8.57 -2.49 21.97
N ALA A 93 9.30 -2.56 23.08
CA ALA A 93 9.86 -3.81 23.61
C ALA A 93 8.77 -4.83 23.99
N ALA A 94 7.56 -4.38 24.31
CA ALA A 94 6.44 -5.24 24.66
C ALA A 94 5.60 -5.70 23.46
N LEU A 95 5.88 -5.21 22.26
CA LEU A 95 5.14 -5.59 21.05
C LEU A 95 5.46 -7.04 20.61
N SER A 96 4.46 -7.72 20.09
CA SER A 96 4.65 -9.02 19.45
C SER A 96 5.42 -8.86 18.12
N ASP A 97 5.91 -9.98 17.57
CA ASP A 97 6.59 -9.96 16.28
C ASP A 97 5.70 -9.39 15.15
N MET A 98 4.42 -9.76 15.16
CA MET A 98 3.44 -9.23 14.20
C MET A 98 3.26 -7.71 14.36
N GLU A 99 3.15 -7.25 15.60
CA GLU A 99 3.01 -5.82 15.91
C GLU A 99 4.26 -5.02 15.58
N ILE A 100 5.44 -5.55 15.85
CA ILE A 100 6.72 -4.94 15.42
C ILE A 100 6.73 -4.78 13.90
N ARG A 101 6.28 -5.79 13.18
CA ARG A 101 6.23 -5.74 11.72
C ARG A 101 5.28 -4.64 11.23
N MET A 102 4.13 -4.49 11.85
CA MET A 102 3.19 -3.42 11.54
C MET A 102 3.77 -2.03 11.85
N LEU A 103 4.52 -1.89 12.93
CA LEU A 103 5.22 -0.64 13.25
C LEU A 103 6.32 -0.34 12.23
N GLN A 104 7.08 -1.34 11.80
CA GLN A 104 8.09 -1.19 10.76
C GLN A 104 7.48 -0.76 9.42
N MET A 105 6.31 -1.29 9.06
CA MET A 105 5.57 -0.87 7.87
C MET A 105 5.16 0.61 7.95
N PHE A 106 4.67 1.05 9.09
CA PHE A 106 4.36 2.46 9.35
C PHE A 106 5.60 3.33 9.25
N TYR A 107 6.69 2.91 9.89
CA TYR A 107 7.94 3.66 9.91
C TYR A 107 8.50 3.90 8.50
N ILE A 108 8.56 2.88 7.65
CA ILE A 108 9.06 3.06 6.28
C ILE A 108 8.13 3.96 5.46
N THR A 109 6.83 3.91 5.72
CA THR A 109 5.88 4.79 5.04
C THR A 109 6.17 6.27 5.32
N VAL A 110 6.54 6.59 6.55
CA VAL A 110 6.81 7.97 6.99
C VAL A 110 8.26 8.39 6.66
N PHE A 111 9.23 7.57 7.03
CA PHE A 111 10.65 7.94 7.00
C PHE A 111 11.42 7.41 5.79
N GLN A 112 10.77 6.62 4.93
CA GLN A 112 11.31 6.09 3.66
C GLN A 112 12.55 5.22 3.82
N LYS A 113 12.76 4.65 4.98
CA LYS A 113 13.81 3.67 5.29
C LYS A 113 13.32 2.69 6.35
N ALA A 114 13.98 1.53 6.41
CA ALA A 114 13.67 0.53 7.41
C ALA A 114 14.01 1.04 8.83
N ALA A 115 13.15 0.70 9.79
CA ALA A 115 13.39 1.00 11.19
C ALA A 115 14.46 0.08 11.76
N ASP A 116 15.33 0.65 12.58
CA ASP A 116 16.18 -0.07 13.53
C ASP A 116 15.87 0.48 14.92
N PHE A 117 15.01 -0.22 15.67
CA PHE A 117 14.55 0.25 16.98
C PHE A 117 15.63 0.29 18.05
N HIS A 118 16.83 -0.20 17.75
CA HIS A 118 18.01 -0.10 18.61
C HIS A 118 18.91 1.08 18.23
N SER A 119 18.64 1.77 17.12
CA SER A 119 19.43 2.91 16.68
C SER A 119 18.92 4.22 17.28
N GLU A 120 19.87 5.13 17.50
CA GLU A 120 19.56 6.48 17.95
C GLU A 120 18.79 7.28 16.88
N GLU A 121 19.08 7.05 15.60
CA GLU A 121 18.39 7.71 14.48
C GLU A 121 16.90 7.40 14.47
N THR A 122 16.53 6.12 14.61
CA THR A 122 15.12 5.72 14.69
C THR A 122 14.43 6.34 15.89
N GLU A 123 15.09 6.38 17.03
CA GLU A 123 14.54 7.03 18.23
C GLU A 123 14.28 8.53 17.99
N GLN A 124 15.24 9.23 17.41
CA GLN A 124 15.12 10.66 17.07
C GLN A 124 13.97 10.90 16.09
N ASN A 125 13.81 10.04 15.08
CA ASN A 125 12.72 10.15 14.11
C ASN A 125 11.36 9.95 14.77
N LEU A 126 11.23 9.00 15.69
CA LEU A 126 9.98 8.82 16.45
C LEU A 126 9.69 10.03 17.36
N GLN A 127 10.72 10.68 17.89
CA GLN A 127 10.55 11.92 18.67
C GLN A 127 10.05 13.09 17.81
N LEU A 128 10.39 13.14 16.52
CA LEU A 128 9.79 14.12 15.59
C LEU A 128 8.27 14.03 15.56
N LEU A 129 7.73 12.81 15.58
CA LEU A 129 6.29 12.59 15.61
C LEU A 129 5.70 13.10 16.92
N ALA A 130 6.32 12.77 18.05
CA ALA A 130 5.88 13.24 19.37
C ALA A 130 5.90 14.77 19.49
N GLY A 131 6.83 15.42 18.78
CA GLY A 131 6.95 16.89 18.72
C GLY A 131 6.03 17.57 17.69
N SER A 132 5.11 16.83 17.06
CA SER A 132 4.26 17.33 15.97
C SER A 132 2.78 17.05 16.25
N PRO A 133 2.20 17.59 17.33
CA PRO A 133 0.85 17.24 17.77
C PRO A 133 -0.25 17.62 16.76
N VAL A 134 -0.14 18.74 16.07
CA VAL A 134 -1.13 19.15 15.06
C VAL A 134 -1.14 18.15 13.90
N MET A 135 0.01 17.81 13.36
CA MET A 135 0.13 16.86 12.25
C MET A 135 -0.25 15.45 12.69
N MET A 136 0.05 15.04 13.91
CA MET A 136 -0.34 13.73 14.44
C MET A 136 -1.85 13.63 14.65
N GLN A 137 -2.51 14.73 15.04
CA GLN A 137 -3.97 14.77 15.11
C GLN A 137 -4.60 14.60 13.73
N GLU A 138 -4.05 15.21 12.72
CA GLU A 138 -4.52 15.02 11.33
C GLU A 138 -4.28 13.59 10.85
N LEU A 139 -3.14 12.99 11.17
CA LEU A 139 -2.86 11.58 10.88
C LEU A 139 -3.95 10.68 11.48
N LYS A 140 -4.31 10.92 12.73
CA LYS A 140 -5.37 10.19 13.42
C LYS A 140 -6.71 10.34 12.69
N GLU A 141 -7.08 11.55 12.33
CA GLU A 141 -8.33 11.82 11.58
C GLU A 141 -8.34 11.12 10.22
N LEU A 142 -7.22 11.15 9.51
CA LEU A 142 -7.09 10.47 8.22
C LEU A 142 -7.28 8.96 8.35
N LEU A 143 -6.62 8.33 9.31
CA LEU A 143 -6.74 6.89 9.54
C LEU A 143 -8.13 6.49 10.04
N GLU A 144 -8.74 7.28 10.91
CA GLU A 144 -10.13 7.05 11.35
C GLU A 144 -11.11 7.16 10.18
N MET A 145 -10.93 8.13 9.30
CA MET A 145 -11.74 8.25 8.09
C MET A 145 -11.55 7.06 7.17
N ASN A 146 -10.31 6.62 6.94
CA ASN A 146 -10.03 5.43 6.15
C ASN A 146 -10.74 4.21 6.74
N LEU A 147 -10.68 4.03 8.06
CA LEU A 147 -11.32 2.92 8.76
C LEU A 147 -12.83 2.88 8.53
N GLU A 148 -13.50 4.02 8.59
CA GLU A 148 -14.94 4.15 8.34
C GLU A 148 -15.32 3.84 6.88
N ARG A 149 -14.43 4.07 5.94
CA ARG A 149 -14.68 3.91 4.51
C ARG A 149 -14.43 2.50 3.99
N ILE A 150 -13.87 1.62 4.81
CA ILE A 150 -13.63 0.22 4.41
C ILE A 150 -14.98 -0.47 4.23
N ASP A 151 -15.27 -0.92 3.01
CA ASP A 151 -16.54 -1.51 2.62
C ASP A 151 -16.44 -2.98 2.19
N PHE A 152 -15.33 -3.64 2.54
CA PHE A 152 -15.09 -5.05 2.24
C PHE A 152 -14.59 -5.80 3.50
N ILE A 153 -14.61 -7.12 3.44
CA ILE A 153 -14.08 -7.98 4.52
C ILE A 153 -12.63 -8.28 4.20
N ASP A 154 -11.72 -7.76 5.01
CA ASP A 154 -10.31 -8.09 4.97
C ASP A 154 -10.03 -9.32 5.82
N ARG A 155 -9.12 -10.18 5.36
CA ARG A 155 -8.76 -11.44 6.03
C ARG A 155 -7.26 -11.62 6.03
N PRO A 156 -6.68 -12.17 7.11
CA PRO A 156 -5.27 -12.57 7.10
C PRO A 156 -5.01 -13.64 6.04
N VAL A 157 -3.80 -13.64 5.50
CA VAL A 157 -3.31 -14.70 4.60
C VAL A 157 -2.23 -15.47 5.36
N CYS A 158 -2.42 -16.79 5.50
CA CYS A 158 -1.49 -17.65 6.22
C CYS A 158 -0.34 -18.08 5.32
N LEU A 159 0.82 -17.45 5.49
CA LEU A 159 2.03 -17.75 4.72
C LEU A 159 3.02 -18.66 5.45
N GLY A 160 2.71 -19.06 6.69
CA GLY A 160 3.60 -19.86 7.51
C GLY A 160 4.62 -19.05 8.31
N PHE A 161 4.55 -17.74 8.26
CA PHE A 161 5.35 -16.80 9.07
C PHE A 161 4.54 -15.55 9.35
N ASP A 162 4.99 -14.72 10.30
CA ASP A 162 4.29 -13.50 10.71
C ASP A 162 4.36 -12.44 9.60
N CYS A 163 3.25 -12.23 8.92
CA CYS A 163 3.12 -11.26 7.83
C CYS A 163 1.77 -10.54 7.93
N PRO A 164 1.76 -9.26 8.35
CA PRO A 164 0.53 -8.53 8.63
C PRO A 164 -0.08 -7.90 7.36
N LEU A 165 -0.17 -8.66 6.29
CA LEU A 165 -0.84 -8.23 5.05
C LEU A 165 -2.18 -8.95 4.94
N ASP A 166 -3.23 -8.16 4.78
CA ASP A 166 -4.59 -8.65 4.72
C ASP A 166 -5.09 -8.73 3.28
N LEU A 167 -5.84 -9.80 2.99
CA LEU A 167 -6.37 -10.07 1.66
C LEU A 167 -7.23 -8.90 1.17
N HIS A 168 -6.99 -8.49 -0.06
CA HIS A 168 -7.68 -7.43 -0.80
C HIS A 168 -7.41 -6.01 -0.27
N CYS A 169 -6.58 -5.87 0.75
CA CYS A 169 -6.08 -4.57 1.18
C CYS A 169 -4.98 -4.04 0.26
N THR A 170 -4.75 -2.75 0.36
CA THR A 170 -3.89 -1.97 -0.54
C THR A 170 -2.59 -1.58 0.18
N TYR A 171 -1.47 -1.81 -0.48
CA TYR A 171 -0.13 -1.56 0.09
C TYR A 171 0.83 -1.04 -0.97
N THR A 172 1.79 -0.21 -0.55
CA THR A 172 2.93 0.16 -1.37
C THR A 172 3.94 -0.99 -1.45
N ARG A 173 4.82 -0.96 -2.45
CA ARG A 173 5.91 -1.93 -2.57
C ARG A 173 6.76 -2.01 -1.31
N ASP A 174 7.14 -0.87 -0.75
CA ASP A 174 7.96 -0.81 0.47
C ASP A 174 7.24 -1.45 1.66
N GLN A 175 5.96 -1.16 1.83
CA GLN A 175 5.15 -1.77 2.89
C GLN A 175 5.09 -3.28 2.76
N ILE A 176 4.89 -3.78 1.53
CA ILE A 176 4.83 -5.22 1.24
C ILE A 176 6.15 -5.91 1.60
N LEU A 177 7.27 -5.36 1.15
CA LEU A 177 8.58 -5.97 1.37
C LEU A 177 9.00 -5.94 2.83
N ILE A 178 8.73 -4.86 3.55
CA ILE A 178 8.94 -4.79 4.99
C ILE A 178 8.06 -5.83 5.71
N ALA A 179 6.79 -5.95 5.34
CA ALA A 179 5.90 -6.96 5.90
C ALA A 179 6.40 -8.39 5.70
N MET A 180 7.12 -8.63 4.61
CA MET A 180 7.78 -9.90 4.29
C MET A 180 9.15 -10.08 4.95
N ASP A 181 9.54 -9.20 5.87
CA ASP A 181 10.84 -9.21 6.54
C ASP A 181 12.03 -8.93 5.61
N TYR A 182 11.81 -8.18 4.55
CA TYR A 182 12.87 -7.72 3.64
C TYR A 182 13.18 -6.25 3.92
N MET A 183 14.33 -5.98 4.55
CA MET A 183 14.63 -4.68 5.16
C MET A 183 15.35 -3.69 4.22
N THR A 184 15.59 -4.06 2.96
CA THR A 184 16.20 -3.18 1.95
C THR A 184 15.30 -3.04 0.70
N PRO A 185 14.04 -2.59 0.86
CA PRO A 185 13.07 -2.58 -0.25
C PRO A 185 13.47 -1.64 -1.39
N ASN A 186 14.27 -0.61 -1.13
CA ASN A 186 14.76 0.32 -2.15
C ASN A 186 15.62 -0.36 -3.23
N ASN A 187 16.16 -1.55 -2.93
CA ASN A 187 16.97 -2.31 -3.87
C ASN A 187 16.12 -3.15 -4.84
N VAL A 188 14.81 -3.26 -4.61
CA VAL A 188 13.91 -4.08 -5.42
C VAL A 188 13.20 -3.21 -6.45
N ARG A 189 13.46 -3.47 -7.72
CA ARG A 189 12.83 -2.76 -8.86
C ARG A 189 12.12 -3.70 -9.83
N GLU A 190 12.39 -4.99 -9.70
CA GLU A 190 11.83 -6.03 -10.56
C GLU A 190 10.36 -6.31 -10.24
N GLY A 191 9.66 -6.94 -11.19
CA GLY A 191 8.28 -7.37 -11.01
C GLY A 191 8.12 -8.63 -10.15
N VAL A 192 9.21 -9.31 -9.82
CA VAL A 192 9.22 -10.48 -8.94
C VAL A 192 10.36 -10.35 -7.95
N LYS A 193 10.05 -10.58 -6.67
CA LYS A 193 11.09 -10.72 -5.64
C LYS A 193 10.99 -12.11 -5.01
N TRP A 194 12.02 -12.91 -5.21
CA TRP A 194 12.17 -14.19 -4.52
C TRP A 194 12.81 -13.99 -3.15
N LEU A 195 12.15 -14.51 -2.12
CA LEU A 195 12.60 -14.46 -0.73
C LEU A 195 12.95 -15.90 -0.28
N PRO A 196 14.20 -16.33 -0.42
CA PRO A 196 14.57 -17.72 -0.15
C PRO A 196 14.37 -18.14 1.31
N ASP A 197 14.60 -17.24 2.25
CA ASP A 197 14.42 -17.55 3.69
C ASP A 197 12.96 -17.80 4.06
N LYS A 198 12.04 -17.16 3.35
CA LYS A 198 10.59 -17.32 3.55
C LYS A 198 9.97 -18.30 2.54
N LYS A 199 10.71 -18.70 1.53
CA LYS A 199 10.23 -19.53 0.41
C LYS A 199 8.99 -18.92 -0.25
N VAL A 200 9.06 -17.64 -0.59
CA VAL A 200 7.97 -16.89 -1.23
C VAL A 200 8.49 -16.12 -2.43
N ASP A 201 7.79 -16.22 -3.54
CA ASP A 201 7.89 -15.31 -4.67
C ASP A 201 6.82 -14.22 -4.53
N VAL A 202 7.23 -12.98 -4.47
CA VAL A 202 6.34 -11.82 -4.38
C VAL A 202 6.22 -11.22 -5.77
N PHE A 203 5.01 -11.28 -6.34
CA PHE A 203 4.72 -10.74 -7.67
C PHE A 203 4.12 -9.35 -7.57
N PHE A 204 4.78 -8.39 -8.22
CA PHE A 204 4.30 -7.02 -8.36
C PHE A 204 3.82 -6.81 -9.79
N VAL A 205 2.51 -6.74 -9.99
CA VAL A 205 1.90 -6.70 -11.32
C VAL A 205 1.26 -5.34 -11.57
N THR A 206 1.62 -4.71 -12.69
CA THR A 206 0.95 -3.51 -13.21
C THR A 206 0.22 -3.89 -14.48
N LEU A 207 -1.11 -3.74 -14.50
CA LEU A 207 -1.95 -4.21 -15.60
C LEU A 207 -1.80 -3.33 -16.84
N ASN A 208 -1.93 -2.02 -16.68
CA ASN A 208 -1.85 -1.08 -17.80
C ASN A 208 -0.49 -0.40 -17.77
N LYS A 209 0.35 -0.78 -18.74
CA LYS A 209 1.67 -0.20 -18.92
C LYS A 209 1.57 0.97 -19.90
N SER A 210 2.40 2.01 -19.71
CA SER A 210 2.32 3.20 -20.55
C SER A 210 2.72 2.90 -22.00
N ASP A 211 2.12 3.62 -22.97
CA ASP A 211 2.42 3.51 -24.40
C ASP A 211 3.89 3.78 -24.74
N LYS A 212 4.61 4.49 -23.86
CA LYS A 212 6.04 4.80 -24.05
C LYS A 212 6.95 3.59 -23.86
N ASP A 213 6.52 2.63 -23.06
CA ASP A 213 7.36 1.50 -22.66
C ASP A 213 7.00 0.21 -23.40
N TYR A 214 5.82 0.15 -24.04
CA TYR A 214 5.28 -1.08 -24.62
C TYR A 214 4.50 -0.81 -25.90
N SER A 215 4.56 -1.76 -26.84
CA SER A 215 3.68 -1.76 -28.00
C SER A 215 2.22 -2.06 -27.58
N PRO A 216 1.21 -1.64 -28.35
CA PRO A 216 -0.18 -1.94 -28.06
C PRO A 216 -0.49 -3.42 -27.86
N THR A 217 0.28 -4.30 -28.51
CA THR A 217 0.11 -5.75 -28.40
C THR A 217 0.62 -6.33 -27.09
N THR A 218 1.44 -5.59 -26.33
CA THR A 218 2.03 -6.04 -25.04
C THR A 218 1.39 -5.38 -23.82
N MET A 219 0.44 -4.45 -24.01
CA MET A 219 -0.19 -3.69 -22.91
C MET A 219 -1.04 -4.55 -21.96
N TYR A 220 -1.50 -5.71 -22.40
CA TYR A 220 -2.45 -6.56 -21.66
C TYR A 220 -1.90 -7.96 -21.41
N ASN A 221 -0.60 -8.07 -21.12
CA ASN A 221 0.03 -9.36 -20.87
C ASN A 221 -0.39 -9.99 -19.54
N ASP A 222 -0.80 -9.15 -18.59
CA ASP A 222 -1.25 -9.57 -17.27
C ASP A 222 -2.72 -9.19 -17.09
N TYR A 223 -3.55 -10.16 -16.77
CA TYR A 223 -5.00 -9.93 -16.62
C TYR A 223 -5.66 -11.10 -15.90
N SER A 224 -6.82 -10.84 -15.27
CA SER A 224 -7.66 -11.91 -14.76
C SER A 224 -8.45 -12.55 -15.92
N ILE A 225 -8.43 -13.87 -15.98
CA ILE A 225 -9.25 -14.64 -16.93
C ILE A 225 -10.69 -14.70 -16.40
N ASN A 226 -10.82 -14.98 -15.11
CA ASN A 226 -12.05 -14.94 -14.35
C ASN A 226 -11.72 -14.61 -12.90
N GLU A 227 -12.65 -14.79 -11.97
CA GLU A 227 -12.45 -14.49 -10.55
C GLU A 227 -11.36 -15.33 -9.88
N SER A 228 -11.04 -16.51 -10.41
CA SER A 228 -10.13 -17.46 -9.80
C SER A 228 -8.85 -17.71 -10.62
N LEU A 229 -8.81 -17.30 -11.88
CA LEU A 229 -7.68 -17.54 -12.78
C LEU A 229 -7.07 -16.23 -13.24
N PHE A 230 -5.75 -16.14 -13.14
CA PHE A 230 -4.97 -14.98 -13.52
C PHE A 230 -3.89 -15.35 -14.52
N HIS A 231 -3.83 -14.64 -15.66
CA HIS A 231 -2.79 -14.77 -16.66
C HIS A 231 -1.65 -13.80 -16.35
N TRP A 232 -0.42 -14.32 -16.32
CA TRP A 232 0.76 -13.53 -16.04
C TRP A 232 1.89 -13.89 -17.00
N GLN A 233 2.58 -12.88 -17.50
CA GLN A 233 3.77 -13.06 -18.34
C GLN A 233 5.02 -12.83 -17.50
N SER A 234 5.95 -13.79 -17.54
CA SER A 234 7.21 -13.71 -16.81
C SER A 234 8.14 -12.62 -17.37
N GLN A 235 9.27 -12.43 -16.72
CA GLN A 235 10.37 -11.64 -17.25
C GLN A 235 10.77 -12.19 -18.62
N SER A 236 11.15 -11.28 -19.54
CA SER A 236 11.48 -11.64 -20.93
C SER A 236 12.64 -12.65 -21.07
N THR A 237 13.49 -12.72 -20.04
CA THR A 237 14.66 -13.59 -20.02
C THR A 237 14.43 -14.94 -19.35
N THR A 238 13.24 -15.15 -18.75
CA THR A 238 12.94 -16.38 -18.00
C THR A 238 12.54 -17.51 -18.91
N ALA A 239 13.42 -18.52 -19.02
CA ALA A 239 13.11 -19.77 -19.70
C ALA A 239 12.37 -20.72 -18.76
N ASP A 240 11.48 -21.54 -19.30
CA ASP A 240 10.77 -22.56 -18.54
C ASP A 240 11.73 -23.63 -17.95
N THR A 241 12.86 -23.85 -18.62
CA THR A 241 13.91 -24.77 -18.14
C THR A 241 14.89 -24.13 -17.15
N SER A 242 14.83 -22.81 -16.94
CA SER A 242 15.70 -22.13 -15.97
C SER A 242 15.31 -22.46 -14.52
N SER A 243 16.22 -22.20 -13.58
CA SER A 243 15.93 -22.39 -12.16
C SER A 243 14.72 -21.54 -11.71
N THR A 244 14.61 -20.31 -12.19
CA THR A 244 13.49 -19.44 -11.91
C THR A 244 12.18 -19.97 -12.48
N GLY A 245 12.18 -20.37 -13.76
CA GLY A 245 11.01 -20.96 -14.41
C GLY A 245 10.56 -22.25 -13.72
N GLN A 246 11.50 -23.12 -13.37
CA GLN A 246 11.21 -24.35 -12.64
C GLN A 246 10.65 -24.08 -11.23
N ARG A 247 11.11 -23.03 -10.56
CA ARG A 247 10.52 -22.63 -9.27
C ARG A 247 9.05 -22.24 -9.43
N TYR A 248 8.69 -21.50 -10.46
CA TYR A 248 7.28 -21.16 -10.74
C TYR A 248 6.43 -22.40 -10.98
N ILE A 249 6.93 -23.30 -11.83
CA ILE A 249 6.19 -24.52 -12.20
C ILE A 249 6.03 -25.46 -11.00
N ASN A 250 7.09 -25.64 -10.22
CA ASN A 250 7.19 -26.66 -9.18
C ASN A 250 7.07 -26.09 -7.76
N HIS A 251 6.59 -24.88 -7.57
CA HIS A 251 6.60 -24.22 -6.27
C HIS A 251 5.92 -25.06 -5.17
N ARG A 252 4.83 -25.77 -5.49
CA ARG A 252 4.13 -26.63 -4.53
C ARG A 252 5.01 -27.80 -4.07
N LYS A 253 5.67 -28.47 -5.00
CA LYS A 253 6.59 -29.57 -4.67
C LYS A 253 7.80 -29.10 -3.87
N MET A 254 8.25 -27.88 -4.12
CA MET A 254 9.40 -27.27 -3.44
C MET A 254 9.00 -26.66 -2.09
N GLY A 255 7.72 -26.66 -1.74
CA GLY A 255 7.22 -26.06 -0.50
C GLY A 255 7.28 -24.52 -0.50
N SER A 256 7.36 -23.89 -1.67
CA SER A 256 7.34 -22.44 -1.80
C SER A 256 5.96 -21.91 -2.18
N LYS A 257 5.75 -20.61 -1.99
CA LYS A 257 4.49 -19.96 -2.23
C LYS A 257 4.69 -18.81 -3.21
N VAL A 258 3.64 -18.52 -3.97
CA VAL A 258 3.56 -17.35 -4.84
C VAL A 258 2.43 -16.46 -4.32
N VAL A 259 2.72 -15.18 -4.11
CA VAL A 259 1.73 -14.18 -3.69
C VAL A 259 1.65 -13.07 -4.73
N LEU A 260 0.43 -12.61 -4.99
CA LEU A 260 0.12 -11.70 -6.09
C LEU A 260 -0.34 -10.36 -5.55
N PHE A 261 0.35 -9.29 -5.99
CA PHE A 261 0.00 -7.90 -5.72
C PHE A 261 -0.20 -7.19 -7.05
N VAL A 262 -1.38 -6.62 -7.24
CA VAL A 262 -1.79 -6.09 -8.55
C VAL A 262 -2.25 -4.66 -8.42
N ARG A 263 -1.85 -3.81 -9.36
CA ARG A 263 -2.37 -2.45 -9.53
C ARG A 263 -2.75 -2.22 -10.99
N GLU A 264 -3.70 -1.33 -11.19
CA GLU A 264 -4.17 -1.00 -12.55
C GLU A 264 -3.13 -0.17 -13.31
N PHE A 265 -2.63 0.90 -12.70
CA PHE A 265 -1.64 1.80 -13.27
C PHE A 265 -0.41 1.94 -12.39
N LYS A 266 0.72 2.29 -13.00
CA LYS A 266 1.98 2.53 -12.28
C LYS A 266 1.89 3.74 -11.35
N GLN A 267 1.18 4.79 -11.78
CA GLN A 267 1.02 6.03 -11.04
C GLN A 267 -0.46 6.42 -10.98
N ASP A 268 -0.82 7.11 -9.92
CA ASP A 268 -2.09 7.81 -9.79
C ASP A 268 -1.87 9.33 -9.72
N SER A 269 -2.87 10.10 -9.28
CA SER A 269 -2.80 11.57 -9.24
C SER A 269 -1.76 12.13 -8.26
N ILE A 270 -1.27 11.32 -7.31
CA ILE A 270 -0.39 11.80 -6.23
C ILE A 270 0.93 11.04 -6.13
N GLY A 271 1.24 10.15 -7.06
CA GLY A 271 2.49 9.42 -7.11
C GLY A 271 2.34 7.97 -7.51
N ALA A 272 3.25 7.11 -7.06
CA ALA A 272 3.20 5.68 -7.34
C ALA A 272 1.92 5.07 -6.78
N ALA A 273 1.16 4.39 -7.63
CA ALA A 273 -0.07 3.73 -7.21
C ALA A 273 0.25 2.51 -6.33
N PRO A 274 -0.50 2.29 -5.25
CA PRO A 274 -0.34 1.10 -4.42
C PRO A 274 -0.90 -0.14 -5.12
N TYR A 275 -0.54 -1.31 -4.59
CA TYR A 275 -0.99 -2.61 -5.08
C TYR A 275 -2.10 -3.16 -4.20
N THR A 276 -3.05 -3.89 -4.80
CA THR A 276 -4.05 -4.67 -4.07
C THR A 276 -3.54 -6.11 -3.90
N TYR A 277 -3.64 -6.65 -2.69
CA TYR A 277 -3.20 -7.99 -2.37
C TYR A 277 -4.25 -9.01 -2.81
N LEU A 278 -3.92 -9.84 -3.80
CA LEU A 278 -4.81 -10.91 -4.28
C LEU A 278 -4.57 -12.27 -3.59
N GLY A 279 -3.59 -12.36 -2.71
CA GLY A 279 -3.32 -13.56 -1.94
C GLY A 279 -2.39 -14.55 -2.65
N MET A 280 -2.48 -15.80 -2.24
CA MET A 280 -1.67 -16.89 -2.79
C MET A 280 -2.21 -17.35 -4.14
N ALA A 281 -1.28 -17.77 -5.01
CA ALA A 281 -1.58 -18.31 -6.32
C ALA A 281 -0.87 -19.64 -6.52
N THR A 282 -1.51 -20.55 -7.25
CA THR A 282 -0.99 -21.87 -7.58
C THR A 282 -0.80 -22.00 -9.08
N TYR A 283 0.33 -22.51 -9.52
CA TYR A 283 0.60 -22.78 -10.91
C TYR A 283 -0.41 -23.78 -11.49
N VAL A 284 -0.95 -23.45 -12.67
CA VAL A 284 -1.86 -24.31 -13.43
C VAL A 284 -1.16 -24.86 -14.67
N GLU A 285 -0.76 -23.97 -15.57
CA GLU A 285 -0.12 -24.32 -16.85
C GLU A 285 0.65 -23.14 -17.38
N HIS A 286 1.48 -23.38 -18.40
CA HIS A 286 2.15 -22.29 -19.12
C HIS A 286 2.30 -22.61 -20.61
N THR A 287 2.49 -21.56 -21.39
CA THR A 287 2.93 -21.62 -22.78
C THR A 287 4.14 -20.73 -22.97
N GLY A 288 5.00 -21.10 -23.90
CA GLY A 288 6.17 -20.29 -24.24
C GLY A 288 7.31 -20.35 -23.23
N SER A 289 8.40 -19.74 -23.64
CA SER A 289 9.64 -19.63 -22.87
C SER A 289 10.33 -18.34 -23.31
N LYS A 290 10.87 -17.57 -22.36
CA LYS A 290 11.53 -16.27 -22.62
C LYS A 290 10.65 -15.26 -23.39
N PRO A 291 9.49 -14.84 -22.91
CA PRO A 291 8.90 -15.10 -21.57
C PRO A 291 7.99 -16.34 -21.54
N MET A 292 7.71 -16.77 -20.33
CA MET A 292 6.68 -17.76 -20.04
C MET A 292 5.34 -17.05 -19.85
N ASN A 293 4.26 -17.61 -20.41
CA ASN A 293 2.90 -17.16 -20.17
C ASN A 293 2.26 -18.17 -19.24
N ILE A 294 2.04 -17.78 -17.99
CA ILE A 294 1.59 -18.67 -16.92
C ILE A 294 0.15 -18.35 -16.52
N THR A 295 -0.66 -19.39 -16.38
CA THR A 295 -1.96 -19.29 -15.73
C THR A 295 -1.82 -19.68 -14.28
N TRP A 296 -2.24 -18.76 -13.38
CA TRP A 296 -2.25 -18.95 -11.94
C TRP A 296 -3.68 -19.12 -11.44
N HIS A 297 -3.88 -20.07 -10.54
CA HIS A 297 -5.14 -20.22 -9.80
C HIS A 297 -5.01 -19.49 -8.46
N LEU A 298 -5.89 -18.52 -8.21
CA LEU A 298 -5.93 -17.77 -6.97
C LEU A 298 -6.61 -18.61 -5.88
N ASP A 299 -6.00 -18.62 -4.70
CA ASP A 299 -6.55 -19.34 -3.53
C ASP A 299 -7.90 -18.76 -3.09
N GLN A 300 -8.06 -17.43 -3.22
CA GLN A 300 -9.30 -16.73 -2.96
C GLN A 300 -9.75 -15.97 -4.20
N PRO A 301 -11.05 -15.98 -4.54
CA PRO A 301 -11.53 -15.30 -5.73
C PRO A 301 -11.39 -13.78 -5.63
N ILE A 302 -11.13 -13.14 -6.77
CA ILE A 302 -11.12 -11.68 -6.88
C ILE A 302 -12.53 -11.15 -6.63
N PRO A 303 -12.73 -10.14 -5.75
CA PRO A 303 -14.02 -9.53 -5.54
C PRO A 303 -14.58 -8.94 -6.85
N ALA A 304 -15.89 -9.06 -7.07
CA ALA A 304 -16.54 -8.62 -8.30
C ALA A 304 -16.23 -7.15 -8.65
N LYS A 305 -16.18 -6.28 -7.65
CA LYS A 305 -15.85 -4.86 -7.81
C LYS A 305 -14.44 -4.65 -8.37
N TYR A 306 -13.46 -5.44 -7.93
CA TYR A 306 -12.08 -5.37 -8.39
C TYR A 306 -11.85 -6.14 -9.69
N LEU A 307 -12.64 -7.21 -9.92
CA LEU A 307 -12.55 -8.03 -11.14
C LEU A 307 -12.71 -7.19 -12.42
N ARG A 308 -13.56 -6.18 -12.40
CA ARG A 308 -13.75 -5.25 -13.52
C ARG A 308 -12.47 -4.53 -13.94
N LYS A 309 -11.59 -4.24 -12.97
CA LYS A 309 -10.30 -3.58 -13.22
C LYS A 309 -9.25 -4.54 -13.77
N THR A 310 -9.32 -5.80 -13.42
CA THR A 310 -8.31 -6.81 -13.73
C THR A 310 -8.63 -7.62 -14.99
N ASN A 311 -9.90 -7.65 -15.41
CA ASN A 311 -10.35 -8.47 -16.55
C ASN A 311 -10.14 -7.75 -17.87
N LYS A 312 -9.37 -8.36 -18.78
CA LYS A 312 -9.07 -7.85 -20.10
C LYS A 312 -10.31 -7.58 -20.98
N LEU A 313 -11.38 -8.37 -20.82
CA LEU A 313 -12.59 -8.28 -21.64
C LEU A 313 -13.45 -7.06 -21.31
N VAL A 314 -13.24 -6.42 -20.16
CA VAL A 314 -14.01 -5.24 -19.72
C VAL A 314 -13.36 -3.95 -20.19
N VAL A 315 -12.14 -3.99 -20.69
CA VAL A 315 -11.35 -2.82 -21.11
C VAL A 315 -11.50 -2.54 -22.63
N GLY A 316 -12.32 -3.31 -23.30
CA GLY A 316 -12.61 -3.15 -24.72
C GLY A 316 -13.64 -2.06 -25.03
#